data_182bf6bfbf6b2ba8288a97f907c90f0c
#
_entry.id   182bf6bfbf6b2ba8288a97f907c90f0c
#
_cell.length_a   1.000
_cell.length_b   1.000
_cell.length_c   1.000
_cell.angle_alpha   90.00
_cell.angle_beta   90.00
_cell.angle_gamma   90.00
#
_symmetry.space_group_name_H-M   'P 1'
#
loop_
_entity.id
_entity.type
_entity.pdbx_description
1 polymer ?
#
loop_
_entity_poly.entity_id
_entity_poly.type
_entity_poly.pdbx_seq_one_letter_code
_entity_poly.pdbx_strand_id
1 'polypeptide(L)'
;MRYLLLLLLAGLAACQSETTEPTAAESSEPAEAAADMAPEPALLAALLDAQPDEVKARYEFRNPEQTLEFFGIEPGMTVLEGLPGRGWYTKILMQYLGSDGTLLAANYNLELYPLFSFMNEEGLAEQAAWAANWSTLTADWGGESGAATNAFHFGSMPEELAGTADVVFFPRVLHNLARFQNAGEADFLDEALADVYTVLKPGGVFGVVQHRAPDDKSDEWADGSRGYLKESFVIASAEAAGFQYVGSSDVNLNPNDQPGDDDIVWRLPPSLATSRDNEELRAELQAVGESSRMTLKFVKPAGS
;
A
#
# COMPACT_ATOMS: atom_id res chain seq x y z
N MET A 1 -19.58 -58.86 -42.18
CA MET A 1 -20.06 -59.12 -43.57
C MET A 1 -19.89 -57.87 -44.37
N ARG A 2 -19.07 -58.04 -45.36
CA ARG A 2 -18.93 -57.43 -46.74
C ARG A 2 -18.48 -55.97 -46.70
N TYR A 3 -17.21 -55.65 -47.00
CA TYR A 3 -16.39 -55.63 -48.23
C TYR A 3 -16.96 -54.78 -49.34
N LEU A 4 -16.22 -53.76 -49.78
CA LEU A 4 -15.63 -53.55 -51.10
C LEU A 4 -15.16 -52.13 -51.22
N LEU A 5 -13.98 -51.72 -51.34
CA LEU A 5 -12.81 -51.84 -52.25
C LEU A 5 -13.04 -51.32 -53.67
N LEU A 6 -12.09 -50.55 -54.13
CA LEU A 6 -11.64 -50.21 -55.49
C LEU A 6 -11.93 -48.76 -55.94
N LEU A 7 -11.10 -48.07 -56.68
CA LEU A 7 -9.71 -48.06 -57.15
C LEU A 7 -9.53 -46.79 -57.97
N LEU A 8 -8.34 -46.24 -57.85
CA LEU A 8 -7.56 -45.42 -58.77
C LEU A 8 -8.12 -45.03 -60.16
N LEU A 9 -7.83 -43.73 -60.51
CA LEU A 9 -7.15 -43.49 -61.82
C LEU A 9 -6.47 -42.11 -61.83
N ALA A 10 -5.19 -42.13 -62.21
CA ALA A 10 -4.29 -40.99 -62.41
C ALA A 10 -4.57 -40.33 -63.78
N GLY A 11 -4.35 -39.06 -63.85
CA GLY A 11 -4.31 -38.32 -65.14
C GLY A 11 -3.34 -37.12 -65.00
N LEU A 12 -2.11 -37.32 -65.51
CA LEU A 12 -1.17 -36.23 -65.79
C LEU A 12 -1.60 -35.45 -67.04
N ALA A 13 -1.59 -34.14 -66.99
CA ALA A 13 -1.33 -33.30 -68.14
C ALA A 13 -0.65 -32.01 -67.71
N ALA A 14 0.41 -31.66 -68.44
CA ALA A 14 1.41 -30.67 -68.15
C ALA A 14 1.04 -29.30 -68.76
N CYS A 15 1.73 -28.26 -68.15
CA CYS A 15 2.20 -26.97 -68.70
C CYS A 15 1.17 -25.99 -69.27
N GLN A 16 1.09 -24.82 -68.62
CA GLN A 16 1.68 -23.58 -69.18
C GLN A 16 1.69 -22.48 -68.13
N SER A 17 2.82 -21.82 -68.06
CA SER A 17 3.14 -20.66 -67.23
C SER A 17 2.52 -19.40 -67.84
N GLU A 18 1.71 -18.69 -67.02
CA GLU A 18 1.51 -17.25 -67.21
C GLU A 18 1.75 -16.54 -65.86
N THR A 19 2.80 -15.74 -65.88
CA THR A 19 3.16 -14.78 -64.83
C THR A 19 2.18 -13.62 -64.85
N THR A 20 1.37 -13.51 -63.80
CA THR A 20 0.70 -12.25 -63.47
C THR A 20 1.14 -11.86 -62.02
N GLU A 21 1.85 -10.73 -61.98
CA GLU A 21 2.16 -10.05 -60.71
C GLU A 21 0.87 -9.75 -59.92
N PRO A 22 0.81 -10.04 -58.62
CA PRO A 22 -0.23 -9.47 -57.79
C PRO A 22 0.20 -8.08 -57.33
N THR A 23 -0.55 -7.09 -57.76
CA THR A 23 -0.59 -5.74 -57.23
C THR A 23 -0.75 -5.80 -55.69
N ALA A 24 0.20 -5.24 -54.97
CA ALA A 24 0.13 -5.06 -53.55
C ALA A 24 -1.03 -4.11 -53.20
N ALA A 25 -2.06 -4.65 -52.57
CA ALA A 25 -3.05 -3.85 -51.87
C ALA A 25 -2.39 -3.42 -50.54
N GLU A 26 -2.03 -2.15 -50.41
CA GLU A 26 -1.73 -1.51 -49.16
C GLU A 26 -2.96 -1.59 -48.24
N SER A 27 -2.95 -2.52 -47.30
CA SER A 27 -3.81 -2.44 -46.12
C SER A 27 -3.16 -1.46 -45.16
N SER A 28 -3.59 -0.22 -45.20
CA SER A 28 -3.35 0.73 -44.11
C SER A 28 -4.20 0.31 -42.89
N GLU A 29 -3.61 -0.49 -42.01
CA GLU A 29 -4.04 -0.53 -40.63
C GLU A 29 -3.82 0.87 -40.03
N PRO A 30 -4.83 1.46 -39.36
CA PRO A 30 -4.58 2.67 -38.59
C PRO A 30 -3.62 2.31 -37.46
N ALA A 31 -2.44 2.90 -37.47
CA ALA A 31 -1.56 2.93 -36.32
C ALA A 31 -2.36 3.57 -35.18
N GLU A 32 -2.79 2.74 -34.26
CA GLU A 32 -3.30 3.17 -32.96
C GLU A 32 -2.19 4.04 -32.35
N ALA A 33 -2.46 5.33 -32.22
CA ALA A 33 -1.55 6.27 -31.60
C ALA A 33 -1.33 5.78 -30.18
N ALA A 34 -0.18 5.18 -29.90
CA ALA A 34 0.30 5.00 -28.55
C ALA A 34 0.33 6.42 -27.95
N ALA A 35 -0.60 6.68 -27.04
CA ALA A 35 -0.58 7.90 -26.25
C ALA A 35 0.80 7.99 -25.64
N ASP A 36 1.48 9.10 -25.88
CA ASP A 36 2.81 9.41 -25.37
C ASP A 36 2.68 9.60 -23.85
N MET A 37 2.58 8.47 -23.11
CA MET A 37 2.51 8.49 -21.66
C MET A 37 3.88 8.86 -21.14
N ALA A 38 3.94 9.92 -20.34
CA ALA A 38 5.16 10.30 -19.62
C ALA A 38 5.71 9.06 -18.88
N PRO A 39 7.04 8.89 -18.78
CA PRO A 39 7.61 7.81 -17.98
C PRO A 39 7.08 7.88 -16.55
N GLU A 40 6.76 6.74 -15.95
CA GLU A 40 6.07 6.60 -14.67
C GLU A 40 6.66 7.43 -13.51
N PRO A 41 8.00 7.53 -13.33
CA PRO A 41 8.58 8.43 -12.34
C PRO A 41 8.25 9.90 -12.58
N ALA A 42 8.20 10.34 -13.84
CA ALA A 42 7.82 11.71 -14.18
C ALA A 42 6.35 12.00 -13.90
N LEU A 43 5.48 11.00 -14.00
CA LEU A 43 4.07 11.11 -13.64
C LEU A 43 3.89 11.31 -12.13
N LEU A 44 4.57 10.51 -11.30
CA LEU A 44 4.51 10.64 -9.84
C LEU A 44 5.04 12.01 -9.38
N ALA A 45 6.20 12.44 -9.88
CA ALA A 45 6.80 13.74 -9.57
C ALA A 45 5.85 14.90 -9.92
N ALA A 46 5.25 14.88 -11.11
CA ALA A 46 4.30 15.91 -11.54
C ALA A 46 3.03 15.93 -10.68
N LEU A 47 2.51 14.76 -10.31
CA LEU A 47 1.36 14.63 -9.43
C LEU A 47 1.65 15.19 -8.03
N LEU A 48 2.83 14.88 -7.48
CA LEU A 48 3.26 15.38 -6.17
C LEU A 48 3.46 16.89 -6.19
N ASP A 49 3.99 17.44 -7.27
CA ASP A 49 4.19 18.89 -7.44
C ASP A 49 2.86 19.64 -7.51
N ALA A 50 1.83 19.02 -8.05
CA ALA A 50 0.48 19.58 -8.16
C ALA A 50 -0.34 19.51 -6.84
N GLN A 51 0.15 18.82 -5.80
CA GLN A 51 -0.57 18.71 -4.54
C GLN A 51 -0.66 20.07 -3.80
N PRO A 52 -1.70 20.28 -2.98
CA PRO A 52 -1.82 21.47 -2.12
C PRO A 52 -0.63 21.66 -1.18
N ASP A 53 -0.33 22.92 -0.82
CA ASP A 53 0.82 23.26 0.02
C ASP A 53 0.80 22.57 1.39
N GLU A 54 -0.38 22.36 1.99
CA GLU A 54 -0.55 21.64 3.25
C GLU A 54 -0.19 20.14 3.14
N VAL A 55 -0.30 19.55 1.96
CA VAL A 55 0.15 18.20 1.67
C VAL A 55 1.66 18.18 1.49
N LYS A 56 2.19 19.12 0.69
CA LYS A 56 3.62 19.28 0.40
C LYS A 56 4.45 19.65 1.63
N ALA A 57 3.90 20.37 2.59
CA ALA A 57 4.54 20.72 3.84
C ALA A 57 5.03 19.50 4.67
N ARG A 58 4.62 18.29 4.31
CA ARG A 58 5.03 17.04 4.97
C ARG A 58 6.01 16.21 4.15
N TYR A 59 6.38 16.63 2.94
CA TYR A 59 7.23 15.86 2.05
C TYR A 59 8.64 15.66 2.62
N GLU A 60 9.19 16.69 3.26
CA GLU A 60 10.51 16.60 3.91
C GLU A 60 10.61 15.50 4.98
N PHE A 61 9.45 15.10 5.57
CA PHE A 61 9.39 14.03 6.57
C PHE A 61 8.87 12.71 6.04
N ARG A 62 8.12 12.72 4.93
CA ARG A 62 7.41 11.53 4.43
C ARG A 62 7.97 10.99 3.13
N ASN A 63 8.77 11.79 2.44
CA ASN A 63 9.46 11.43 1.20
C ASN A 63 8.58 10.56 0.29
N PRO A 64 7.38 11.05 -0.13
CA PRO A 64 6.37 10.20 -0.79
C PRO A 64 6.88 9.61 -2.10
N GLU A 65 7.63 10.36 -2.91
CA GLU A 65 8.19 9.90 -4.15
C GLU A 65 9.09 8.69 -3.92
N GLN A 66 10.16 8.86 -3.14
CA GLN A 66 11.14 7.82 -2.87
C GLN A 66 10.52 6.62 -2.10
N THR A 67 9.51 6.88 -1.27
CA THR A 67 8.81 5.82 -0.52
C THR A 67 7.98 4.94 -1.45
N LEU A 68 7.17 5.55 -2.33
CA LEU A 68 6.32 4.80 -3.27
C LEU A 68 7.15 4.06 -4.33
N GLU A 69 8.23 4.70 -4.84
CA GLU A 69 9.20 4.06 -5.74
C GLU A 69 9.91 2.87 -5.09
N PHE A 70 10.35 3.00 -3.82
CA PHE A 70 10.99 1.91 -3.09
C PHE A 70 10.09 0.68 -2.99
N PHE A 71 8.78 0.87 -2.80
CA PHE A 71 7.83 -0.24 -2.78
C PHE A 71 7.44 -0.73 -4.18
N GLY A 72 7.76 0.00 -5.23
CA GLY A 72 7.43 -0.35 -6.61
C GLY A 72 5.95 -0.16 -6.91
N ILE A 73 5.33 0.89 -6.35
CA ILE A 73 3.93 1.23 -6.66
C ILE A 73 3.90 1.96 -8.00
N GLU A 74 3.07 1.49 -8.91
CA GLU A 74 2.95 1.96 -10.30
C GLU A 74 1.47 2.20 -10.66
N PRO A 75 1.19 3.04 -11.66
CA PRO A 75 -0.16 3.22 -12.21
C PRO A 75 -0.80 1.89 -12.64
N GLY A 76 -2.11 1.78 -12.48
CA GLY A 76 -2.87 0.58 -12.85
C GLY A 76 -2.80 -0.58 -11.84
N MET A 77 -1.95 -0.48 -10.81
CA MET A 77 -1.86 -1.51 -9.78
C MET A 77 -3.07 -1.55 -8.85
N THR A 78 -3.26 -2.71 -8.21
CA THR A 78 -4.11 -2.83 -7.02
C THR A 78 -3.24 -2.68 -5.79
N VAL A 79 -3.48 -1.63 -5.01
CA VAL A 79 -2.75 -1.32 -3.77
C VAL A 79 -3.69 -1.38 -2.58
N LEU A 80 -3.30 -2.05 -1.50
CA LEU A 80 -3.98 -1.98 -0.20
C LEU A 80 -3.24 -0.99 0.70
N GLU A 81 -3.91 0.10 1.12
CA GLU A 81 -3.43 1.00 2.16
C GLU A 81 -4.00 0.60 3.52
N GLY A 82 -3.12 0.32 4.49
CA GLY A 82 -3.53 0.11 5.87
C GLY A 82 -3.73 1.43 6.61
N LEU A 83 -4.86 1.57 7.32
CA LEU A 83 -5.18 2.72 8.18
C LEU A 83 -5.02 4.08 7.48
N PRO A 84 -5.79 4.34 6.42
CA PRO A 84 -5.67 5.55 5.61
C PRO A 84 -5.88 6.85 6.40
N GLY A 85 -6.54 6.79 7.55
CA GLY A 85 -6.79 7.90 8.45
C GLY A 85 -7.56 9.03 7.74
N ARG A 86 -6.94 10.23 7.65
CA ARG A 86 -7.52 11.38 6.94
C ARG A 86 -7.16 11.42 5.44
N GLY A 87 -6.60 10.34 4.91
CA GLY A 87 -6.36 10.16 3.47
C GLY A 87 -5.14 10.89 2.92
N TRP A 88 -4.07 11.09 3.70
CA TRP A 88 -2.90 11.79 3.19
C TRP A 88 -2.21 11.03 2.05
N TYR A 89 -1.93 9.74 2.23
CA TYR A 89 -1.44 8.88 1.15
C TYR A 89 -2.56 8.44 0.20
N THR A 90 -3.76 8.18 0.72
CA THR A 90 -4.93 7.76 -0.07
C THR A 90 -5.19 8.66 -1.26
N LYS A 91 -5.17 10.00 -1.04
CA LYS A 91 -5.40 10.99 -2.11
C LYS A 91 -4.31 10.97 -3.17
N ILE A 92 -3.06 10.77 -2.76
CA ILE A 92 -1.92 10.63 -3.69
C ILE A 92 -2.06 9.32 -4.46
N LEU A 93 -2.31 8.20 -3.76
CA LEU A 93 -2.43 6.88 -4.36
C LEU A 93 -3.61 6.79 -5.33
N MET A 94 -4.79 7.29 -4.97
CA MET A 94 -5.95 7.27 -5.88
C MET A 94 -5.68 7.98 -7.20
N GLN A 95 -4.99 9.13 -7.16
CA GLN A 95 -4.62 9.88 -8.35
C GLN A 95 -3.51 9.19 -9.14
N TYR A 96 -2.50 8.65 -8.45
CA TYR A 96 -1.34 8.01 -9.08
C TYR A 96 -1.67 6.68 -9.74
N LEU A 97 -2.49 5.84 -9.09
CA LEU A 97 -2.95 4.58 -9.64
C LEU A 97 -3.85 4.75 -10.88
N GLY A 98 -4.56 5.87 -10.97
CA GLY A 98 -5.40 6.21 -12.12
C GLY A 98 -6.61 5.30 -12.29
N SER A 99 -7.39 5.53 -13.36
CA SER A 99 -8.67 4.83 -13.62
C SER A 99 -8.55 3.31 -13.80
N ASP A 100 -7.37 2.84 -14.18
CA ASP A 100 -7.10 1.40 -14.39
C ASP A 100 -6.63 0.72 -13.09
N GLY A 101 -6.32 1.51 -12.06
CA GLY A 101 -5.90 1.03 -10.76
C GLY A 101 -7.03 0.81 -9.75
N THR A 102 -6.70 0.15 -8.66
CA THR A 102 -7.62 -0.06 -7.53
C THR A 102 -6.91 0.25 -6.22
N LEU A 103 -7.54 1.06 -5.38
CA LEU A 103 -7.08 1.32 -4.01
C LEU A 103 -8.00 0.63 -3.00
N LEU A 104 -7.50 -0.41 -2.38
CA LEU A 104 -8.14 -1.05 -1.24
C LEU A 104 -7.71 -0.34 0.05
N ALA A 105 -8.60 -0.24 1.01
CA ALA A 105 -8.30 0.34 2.32
C ALA A 105 -8.67 -0.66 3.43
N ALA A 106 -7.76 -0.86 4.39
CA ALA A 106 -8.05 -1.67 5.57
C ALA A 106 -7.94 -0.84 6.85
N ASN A 107 -8.90 -1.02 7.75
CA ASN A 107 -8.87 -0.40 9.07
C ASN A 107 -8.74 -1.46 10.16
N TYR A 108 -8.51 -1.06 11.41
CA TYR A 108 -8.40 -2.00 12.53
C TYR A 108 -9.60 -2.93 12.60
N ASN A 109 -9.38 -4.14 13.11
CA ASN A 109 -10.46 -5.00 13.57
C ASN A 109 -11.40 -4.22 14.51
N LEU A 110 -12.71 -4.40 14.36
CA LEU A 110 -13.70 -3.67 15.15
C LEU A 110 -13.57 -3.93 16.65
N GLU A 111 -13.06 -5.10 17.05
CA GLU A 111 -12.83 -5.45 18.46
C GLU A 111 -11.65 -4.69 19.09
N LEU A 112 -10.76 -4.10 18.28
CA LEU A 112 -9.65 -3.30 18.78
C LEU A 112 -10.08 -1.91 19.24
N TYR A 113 -11.11 -1.31 18.61
CA TYR A 113 -11.52 0.07 18.93
C TYR A 113 -11.97 0.30 20.37
N PRO A 114 -12.73 -0.62 21.02
CA PRO A 114 -13.10 -0.46 22.44
C PRO A 114 -11.91 -0.41 23.40
N LEU A 115 -10.73 -0.89 23.00
CA LEU A 115 -9.52 -0.87 23.83
C LEU A 115 -8.85 0.52 23.88
N PHE A 116 -9.23 1.44 22.98
CA PHE A 116 -8.76 2.82 23.06
C PHE A 116 -9.56 3.60 24.11
N SER A 117 -8.88 4.15 25.10
CA SER A 117 -9.49 4.90 26.22
C SER A 117 -10.26 6.17 25.81
N PHE A 118 -10.02 6.67 24.58
CA PHE A 118 -10.69 7.85 24.02
C PHE A 118 -11.92 7.50 23.18
N MET A 119 -12.19 6.20 22.96
CA MET A 119 -13.31 5.76 22.13
C MET A 119 -14.62 5.80 22.94
N ASN A 120 -15.67 6.31 22.33
CA ASN A 120 -17.02 6.35 22.88
C ASN A 120 -18.02 5.64 21.93
N GLU A 121 -19.29 5.54 22.33
CA GLU A 121 -20.32 4.85 21.53
C GLU A 121 -20.49 5.44 20.13
N GLU A 122 -20.41 6.76 19.96
CA GLU A 122 -20.50 7.44 18.66
C GLU A 122 -19.32 7.07 17.78
N GLY A 123 -18.09 7.12 18.32
CA GLY A 123 -16.87 6.72 17.61
C GLY A 123 -16.90 5.23 17.22
N LEU A 124 -17.40 4.35 18.07
CA LEU A 124 -17.56 2.93 17.73
C LEU A 124 -18.56 2.73 16.58
N ALA A 125 -19.69 3.46 16.59
CA ALA A 125 -20.66 3.41 15.50
C ALA A 125 -20.09 3.95 14.19
N GLU A 126 -19.30 5.03 14.23
CA GLU A 126 -18.58 5.55 13.05
C GLU A 126 -17.62 4.51 12.49
N GLN A 127 -16.82 3.84 13.33
CA GLN A 127 -15.91 2.80 12.87
C GLN A 127 -16.66 1.61 12.29
N ALA A 128 -17.74 1.16 12.88
CA ALA A 128 -18.57 0.07 12.34
C ALA A 128 -19.15 0.40 10.96
N ALA A 129 -19.46 1.66 10.69
CA ALA A 129 -20.00 2.13 9.40
C ALA A 129 -18.89 2.52 8.38
N TRP A 130 -17.61 2.60 8.81
CA TRP A 130 -16.53 3.18 8.02
C TRP A 130 -16.34 2.49 6.66
N ALA A 131 -16.25 1.17 6.64
CA ALA A 131 -16.02 0.42 5.40
C ALA A 131 -17.19 0.60 4.40
N ALA A 132 -18.43 0.56 4.89
CA ALA A 132 -19.63 0.77 4.07
C ALA A 132 -19.72 2.21 3.50
N ASN A 133 -19.18 3.19 4.22
CA ASN A 133 -19.20 4.60 3.82
C ASN A 133 -17.94 5.01 3.02
N TRP A 134 -16.97 4.12 2.85
CA TRP A 134 -15.66 4.45 2.28
C TRP A 134 -15.74 5.09 0.88
N SER A 135 -16.51 4.50 -0.03
CA SER A 135 -16.66 5.04 -1.39
C SER A 135 -17.27 6.44 -1.41
N THR A 136 -18.21 6.72 -0.50
CA THR A 136 -18.79 8.06 -0.34
C THR A 136 -17.78 9.04 0.25
N LEU A 137 -17.01 8.62 1.24
CA LEU A 137 -15.98 9.43 1.88
C LEU A 137 -14.87 9.83 0.90
N THR A 138 -14.52 8.97 -0.02
CA THR A 138 -13.40 9.15 -0.96
C THR A 138 -13.81 9.64 -2.33
N ALA A 139 -15.10 9.90 -2.58
CA ALA A 139 -15.65 10.20 -3.90
C ALA A 139 -14.91 11.33 -4.65
N ASP A 140 -14.44 12.35 -3.93
CA ASP A 140 -13.77 13.51 -4.53
C ASP A 140 -12.22 13.41 -4.43
N TRP A 141 -11.65 12.33 -3.86
CA TRP A 141 -10.21 12.28 -3.55
C TRP A 141 -9.35 11.93 -4.76
N GLY A 142 -9.86 11.13 -5.66
CA GLY A 142 -9.14 10.70 -6.88
C GLY A 142 -9.29 11.63 -8.07
N GLY A 143 -10.16 12.65 -8.01
CA GLY A 143 -10.52 13.45 -9.18
C GLY A 143 -11.33 12.65 -10.21
N GLU A 144 -11.34 13.12 -11.46
CA GLU A 144 -12.13 12.51 -12.55
C GLU A 144 -11.59 11.15 -13.02
N SER A 145 -10.30 10.90 -12.82
CA SER A 145 -9.58 9.71 -13.31
C SER A 145 -8.97 8.87 -12.18
N GLY A 146 -9.43 9.03 -10.95
CA GLY A 146 -8.89 8.32 -9.79
C GLY A 146 -9.23 6.83 -9.79
N ALA A 147 -8.40 6.07 -9.07
CA ALA A 147 -8.58 4.64 -8.89
C ALA A 147 -9.93 4.28 -8.26
N ALA A 148 -10.47 3.15 -8.68
CA ALA A 148 -11.60 2.54 -7.98
C ALA A 148 -11.21 2.19 -6.53
N THR A 149 -12.17 2.22 -5.61
CA THR A 149 -11.84 2.00 -4.19
C THR A 149 -12.83 1.08 -3.48
N ASN A 150 -12.32 0.31 -2.53
CA ASN A 150 -13.08 -0.54 -1.63
C ASN A 150 -12.42 -0.58 -0.25
N ALA A 151 -13.14 -0.98 0.80
CA ALA A 151 -12.61 -1.00 2.15
C ALA A 151 -13.15 -2.17 2.99
N PHE A 152 -12.35 -2.58 3.99
CA PHE A 152 -12.72 -3.60 4.96
C PHE A 152 -12.02 -3.35 6.32
N HIS A 153 -12.38 -4.13 7.34
CA HIS A 153 -11.66 -4.18 8.61
C HIS A 153 -10.82 -5.45 8.67
N PHE A 154 -9.60 -5.38 9.22
CA PHE A 154 -8.78 -6.57 9.47
C PHE A 154 -9.59 -7.61 10.25
N GLY A 155 -9.39 -8.88 9.94
CA GLY A 155 -10.20 -10.00 10.44
C GLY A 155 -11.55 -10.18 9.74
N SER A 156 -11.89 -9.30 8.79
CA SER A 156 -13.14 -9.35 8.02
C SER A 156 -12.89 -9.10 6.52
N MET A 157 -11.72 -9.47 6.02
CA MET A 157 -11.35 -9.31 4.61
C MET A 157 -12.30 -10.14 3.72
N PRO A 158 -12.94 -9.56 2.69
CA PRO A 158 -13.75 -10.30 1.73
C PRO A 158 -12.93 -11.34 0.96
N GLU A 159 -13.47 -12.56 0.81
CA GLU A 159 -12.78 -13.67 0.15
C GLU A 159 -12.38 -13.36 -1.30
N GLU A 160 -13.19 -12.57 -1.99
CA GLU A 160 -12.94 -12.15 -3.38
C GLU A 160 -11.71 -11.25 -3.55
N LEU A 161 -11.17 -10.69 -2.45
CA LEU A 161 -9.95 -9.88 -2.48
C LEU A 161 -8.67 -10.74 -2.38
N ALA A 162 -8.78 -12.04 -2.10
CA ALA A 162 -7.63 -12.91 -2.00
C ALA A 162 -6.80 -12.93 -3.29
N GLY A 163 -5.50 -12.66 -3.19
CA GLY A 163 -4.57 -12.67 -4.31
C GLY A 163 -4.81 -11.57 -5.35
N THR A 164 -5.43 -10.45 -4.98
CA THR A 164 -5.72 -9.35 -5.91
C THR A 164 -4.74 -8.19 -5.82
N ALA A 165 -4.11 -7.95 -4.66
CA ALA A 165 -3.22 -6.82 -4.46
C ALA A 165 -1.81 -7.08 -5.01
N ASP A 166 -1.24 -6.11 -5.71
CA ASP A 166 0.15 -6.06 -6.15
C ASP A 166 1.05 -5.61 -5.00
N VAL A 167 0.60 -4.60 -4.26
CA VAL A 167 1.32 -4.01 -3.12
C VAL A 167 0.36 -3.80 -1.95
N VAL A 168 0.81 -4.12 -0.75
CA VAL A 168 0.22 -3.65 0.51
C VAL A 168 1.15 -2.61 1.12
N PHE A 169 0.60 -1.45 1.48
CA PHE A 169 1.34 -0.32 2.04
C PHE A 169 0.82 0.02 3.44
N PHE A 170 1.67 -0.13 4.45
CA PHE A 170 1.36 0.14 5.86
C PHE A 170 2.09 1.39 6.37
N PRO A 171 1.51 2.59 6.22
CA PRO A 171 2.08 3.82 6.76
C PRO A 171 1.73 4.00 8.25
N ARG A 172 2.55 3.50 9.17
CA ARG A 172 2.42 3.65 10.65
C ARG A 172 1.22 2.89 11.24
N VAL A 173 1.01 1.68 10.77
CA VAL A 173 -0.13 0.82 11.14
C VAL A 173 0.17 -0.05 12.35
N LEU A 174 1.39 -0.62 12.41
CA LEU A 174 1.68 -1.80 13.22
C LEU A 174 1.68 -1.57 14.73
N HIS A 175 2.03 -0.37 15.20
CA HIS A 175 2.27 -0.14 16.62
C HIS A 175 1.05 -0.38 17.53
N ASN A 176 -0.18 -0.06 17.09
CA ASN A 176 -1.36 -0.35 17.89
C ASN A 176 -1.78 -1.81 17.79
N LEU A 177 -1.61 -2.46 16.65
CA LEU A 177 -1.84 -3.90 16.50
C LEU A 177 -0.89 -4.67 17.46
N ALA A 178 0.40 -4.36 17.41
CA ALA A 178 1.42 -4.95 18.29
C ALA A 178 1.15 -4.66 19.78
N ARG A 179 0.83 -3.40 20.12
CA ARG A 179 0.54 -2.97 21.48
C ARG A 179 -0.51 -3.83 22.16
N PHE A 180 -1.65 -4.01 21.51
CA PHE A 180 -2.76 -4.72 22.11
C PHE A 180 -2.55 -6.24 22.10
N GLN A 181 -1.88 -6.78 21.07
CA GLN A 181 -1.47 -8.18 21.07
C GLN A 181 -0.43 -8.46 22.18
N ASN A 182 0.58 -7.61 22.34
CA ASN A 182 1.58 -7.74 23.41
C ASN A 182 0.96 -7.60 24.81
N ALA A 183 -0.14 -6.86 24.95
CA ALA A 183 -0.92 -6.77 26.18
C ALA A 183 -1.77 -8.01 26.44
N GLY A 184 -1.87 -8.95 25.50
CA GLY A 184 -2.63 -10.20 25.64
C GLY A 184 -4.13 -10.05 25.42
N GLU A 185 -4.57 -8.98 24.70
CA GLU A 185 -5.99 -8.75 24.42
C GLU A 185 -6.52 -9.70 23.32
N ALA A 186 -5.87 -9.71 22.15
CA ALA A 186 -6.15 -10.64 21.03
C ALA A 186 -4.99 -10.59 20.01
N ASP A 187 -4.99 -11.50 19.04
CA ASP A 187 -3.93 -11.69 18.04
C ASP A 187 -4.04 -10.68 16.87
N PHE A 188 -4.30 -9.40 17.16
CA PHE A 188 -4.60 -8.35 16.17
C PHE A 188 -3.50 -8.13 15.13
N LEU A 189 -2.22 -8.24 15.52
CA LEU A 189 -1.11 -8.11 14.59
C LEU A 189 -1.03 -9.31 13.66
N ASP A 190 -1.13 -10.51 14.21
CA ASP A 190 -1.04 -11.75 13.45
C ASP A 190 -2.23 -11.88 12.48
N GLU A 191 -3.44 -11.51 12.93
CA GLU A 191 -4.64 -11.47 12.10
C GLU A 191 -4.50 -10.47 10.94
N ALA A 192 -4.02 -9.25 11.20
CA ALA A 192 -3.79 -8.26 10.17
C ALA A 192 -2.71 -8.70 9.16
N LEU A 193 -1.62 -9.34 9.63
CA LEU A 193 -0.58 -9.87 8.76
C LEU A 193 -1.08 -11.06 7.93
N ALA A 194 -1.98 -11.90 8.46
CA ALA A 194 -2.62 -12.97 7.71
C ALA A 194 -3.52 -12.44 6.59
N ASP A 195 -4.31 -11.38 6.85
CA ASP A 195 -5.10 -10.70 5.82
C ASP A 195 -4.20 -10.10 4.74
N VAL A 196 -3.09 -9.43 5.14
CA VAL A 196 -2.10 -8.89 4.21
C VAL A 196 -1.49 -9.98 3.33
N TYR A 197 -1.13 -11.11 3.94
CA TYR A 197 -0.60 -12.24 3.19
C TYR A 197 -1.63 -12.80 2.21
N THR A 198 -2.88 -12.89 2.63
CA THR A 198 -3.97 -13.45 1.81
C THR A 198 -4.33 -12.54 0.64
N VAL A 199 -4.42 -11.22 0.84
CA VAL A 199 -4.79 -10.27 -0.22
C VAL A 199 -3.72 -10.14 -1.29
N LEU A 200 -2.43 -10.31 -0.96
CA LEU A 200 -1.33 -10.18 -1.90
C LEU A 200 -1.29 -11.31 -2.92
N LYS A 201 -1.00 -10.94 -4.17
CA LYS A 201 -0.59 -11.88 -5.22
C LYS A 201 0.70 -12.61 -4.81
N PRO A 202 0.94 -13.85 -5.27
CA PRO A 202 2.28 -14.44 -5.19
C PRO A 202 3.32 -13.51 -5.85
N GLY A 203 4.41 -13.20 -5.16
CA GLY A 203 5.41 -12.21 -5.57
C GLY A 203 5.04 -10.76 -5.23
N GLY A 204 3.85 -10.50 -4.71
CA GLY A 204 3.42 -9.17 -4.29
C GLY A 204 4.24 -8.59 -3.13
N VAL A 205 4.26 -7.27 -3.04
CA VAL A 205 5.10 -6.52 -2.08
C VAL A 205 4.29 -6.13 -0.85
N PHE A 206 4.86 -6.34 0.33
CA PHE A 206 4.40 -5.74 1.58
C PHE A 206 5.39 -4.67 2.02
N GLY A 207 4.97 -3.41 1.95
CA GLY A 207 5.73 -2.22 2.32
C GLY A 207 5.30 -1.66 3.67
N VAL A 208 6.27 -1.49 4.58
CA VAL A 208 6.05 -0.98 5.93
C VAL A 208 6.81 0.31 6.14
N VAL A 209 6.13 1.37 6.56
CA VAL A 209 6.73 2.58 7.14
C VAL A 209 6.24 2.69 8.58
N GLN A 210 7.11 2.46 9.57
CA GLN A 210 6.72 2.41 10.99
C GLN A 210 7.67 3.22 11.85
N HIS A 211 7.15 3.88 12.90
CA HIS A 211 7.96 4.59 13.90
C HIS A 211 9.00 3.66 14.51
N ARG A 212 10.28 4.03 14.33
CA ARG A 212 11.43 3.20 14.70
C ARG A 212 11.86 3.52 16.14
N ALA A 213 11.84 2.51 17.01
CA ALA A 213 12.47 2.61 18.32
C ALA A 213 13.99 2.68 18.16
N PRO A 214 14.70 3.50 18.95
CA PRO A 214 16.16 3.42 19.07
C PRO A 214 16.60 2.00 19.48
N ASP A 215 17.76 1.56 19.00
CA ASP A 215 18.24 0.18 19.19
C ASP A 215 18.60 -0.13 20.65
N ASP A 216 18.91 0.89 21.45
CA ASP A 216 19.24 0.81 22.88
C ASP A 216 18.03 0.71 23.81
N LYS A 217 16.81 0.93 23.32
CA LYS A 217 15.58 0.78 24.10
C LYS A 217 15.24 -0.70 24.32
N SER A 218 14.64 -1.02 25.46
CA SER A 218 14.19 -2.38 25.77
C SER A 218 12.98 -2.80 24.92
N ASP A 219 12.68 -4.09 24.87
CA ASP A 219 11.50 -4.59 24.17
C ASP A 219 10.20 -4.12 24.82
N GLU A 220 10.18 -4.01 26.16
CA GLU A 220 9.04 -3.47 26.91
C GLU A 220 8.80 -1.98 26.59
N TRP A 221 9.87 -1.20 26.34
CA TRP A 221 9.73 0.19 25.92
C TRP A 221 9.15 0.30 24.51
N ALA A 222 9.56 -0.61 23.64
CA ALA A 222 9.22 -0.64 22.21
C ALA A 222 8.05 -1.59 21.88
N ASP A 223 7.14 -1.83 22.82
CA ASP A 223 6.00 -2.73 22.69
C ASP A 223 4.85 -2.19 21.79
N GLY A 224 4.97 -0.96 21.28
CA GLY A 224 3.97 -0.24 20.51
C GLY A 224 3.12 0.73 21.32
N SER A 225 3.10 0.65 22.65
CA SER A 225 2.29 1.55 23.51
C SER A 225 2.72 3.02 23.42
N ARG A 226 4.02 3.25 23.17
CA ARG A 226 4.59 4.58 22.90
C ARG A 226 4.56 4.98 21.42
N GLY A 227 3.99 4.10 20.55
CA GLY A 227 3.93 4.26 19.10
C GLY A 227 5.18 3.76 18.36
N TYR A 228 6.24 3.41 19.05
CA TYR A 228 7.49 2.91 18.49
C TYR A 228 7.57 1.39 18.54
N LEU A 229 8.21 0.81 17.52
CA LEU A 229 8.55 -0.61 17.44
C LEU A 229 10.02 -0.75 17.04
N LYS A 230 10.66 -1.84 17.48
CA LYS A 230 11.98 -2.22 16.97
C LYS A 230 11.88 -2.76 15.54
N GLU A 231 12.87 -2.45 14.73
CA GLU A 231 12.96 -2.96 13.36
C GLU A 231 13.01 -4.51 13.34
N SER A 232 13.81 -5.10 14.25
CA SER A 232 13.90 -6.55 14.40
C SER A 232 12.57 -7.23 14.74
N PHE A 233 11.73 -6.57 15.58
CA PHE A 233 10.41 -7.07 15.90
C PHE A 233 9.50 -7.09 14.67
N VAL A 234 9.50 -6.00 13.88
CA VAL A 234 8.66 -5.91 12.66
C VAL A 234 9.10 -6.94 11.63
N ILE A 235 10.43 -7.12 11.43
CA ILE A 235 10.96 -8.13 10.52
C ILE A 235 10.54 -9.54 10.99
N ALA A 236 10.75 -9.87 12.26
CA ALA A 236 10.41 -11.19 12.79
C ALA A 236 8.91 -11.50 12.69
N SER A 237 8.02 -10.50 12.95
CA SER A 237 6.57 -10.67 12.85
C SER A 237 6.13 -10.92 11.40
N ALA A 238 6.69 -10.17 10.45
CA ALA A 238 6.39 -10.38 9.03
C ALA A 238 6.90 -11.73 8.53
N GLU A 239 8.12 -12.15 8.92
CA GLU A 239 8.67 -13.46 8.56
C GLU A 239 7.86 -14.61 9.18
N ALA A 240 7.39 -14.47 10.41
CA ALA A 240 6.50 -15.44 11.06
C ALA A 240 5.15 -15.57 10.31
N ALA A 241 4.65 -14.51 9.70
CA ALA A 241 3.46 -14.53 8.84
C ALA A 241 3.73 -15.10 7.43
N GLY A 242 4.96 -15.48 7.11
CA GLY A 242 5.34 -16.13 5.84
C GLY A 242 5.95 -15.21 4.80
N PHE A 243 6.16 -13.93 5.10
CA PHE A 243 6.83 -12.99 4.20
C PHE A 243 8.34 -13.22 4.18
N GLN A 244 8.96 -12.85 3.07
CA GLN A 244 10.41 -12.79 2.95
C GLN A 244 10.87 -11.32 3.05
N TYR A 245 11.76 -11.02 3.99
CA TYR A 245 12.40 -9.70 4.05
C TYR A 245 13.33 -9.50 2.85
N VAL A 246 13.20 -8.35 2.18
CA VAL A 246 13.96 -8.01 0.97
C VAL A 246 14.99 -6.91 1.23
N GLY A 247 14.66 -5.97 2.11
CA GLY A 247 15.57 -4.87 2.45
C GLY A 247 14.85 -3.67 3.07
N SER A 248 15.63 -2.66 3.40
CA SER A 248 15.18 -1.41 4.00
C SER A 248 15.68 -0.19 3.24
N SER A 249 15.06 0.96 3.53
CA SER A 249 15.50 2.28 3.06
C SER A 249 15.55 3.24 4.23
N ASP A 250 16.58 4.10 4.25
CA ASP A 250 16.77 5.13 5.26
C ASP A 250 15.98 6.42 4.95
N VAL A 251 15.21 6.43 3.87
CA VAL A 251 14.54 7.62 3.34
C VAL A 251 13.64 8.34 4.36
N ASN A 252 13.05 7.61 5.30
CA ASN A 252 12.15 8.15 6.33
C ASN A 252 12.79 8.22 7.73
N LEU A 253 14.11 8.03 7.86
CA LEU A 253 14.80 8.23 9.11
C LEU A 253 14.87 9.72 9.46
N ASN A 254 14.67 10.03 10.73
CA ASN A 254 14.88 11.37 11.28
C ASN A 254 15.86 11.29 12.45
N PRO A 255 17.12 11.72 12.27
CA PRO A 255 18.12 11.64 13.33
C PRO A 255 17.83 12.58 14.52
N ASN A 256 16.93 13.55 14.35
CA ASN A 256 16.52 14.47 15.40
C ASN A 256 15.51 13.83 16.37
N ASP A 257 14.85 12.73 15.99
CA ASP A 257 13.91 12.01 16.85
C ASP A 257 14.69 11.10 17.82
N GLN A 258 15.03 11.65 18.99
CA GLN A 258 15.77 10.99 20.07
C GLN A 258 14.85 10.90 21.31
N PRO A 259 13.95 9.90 21.38
CA PRO A 259 12.99 9.80 22.49
C PRO A 259 13.68 9.40 23.80
N GLY A 260 13.34 10.10 24.88
CA GLY A 260 13.64 9.70 26.24
C GLY A 260 12.78 8.52 26.70
N ASP A 261 12.98 8.08 27.96
CA ASP A 261 12.30 6.89 28.48
C ASP A 261 10.79 7.08 28.66
N ASP A 262 10.34 8.30 28.93
CA ASP A 262 8.92 8.63 29.12
C ASP A 262 8.24 9.16 27.86
N ASP A 263 8.98 9.31 26.77
CA ASP A 263 8.46 9.90 25.54
C ASP A 263 7.53 8.94 24.79
N ILE A 264 6.53 9.55 24.14
CA ILE A 264 5.63 8.90 23.19
C ILE A 264 5.76 9.56 21.82
N VAL A 265 5.49 8.82 20.75
CA VAL A 265 5.62 9.32 19.37
C VAL A 265 4.72 10.52 19.12
N TRP A 266 3.54 10.57 19.73
CA TRP A 266 2.56 11.64 19.58
C TRP A 266 2.99 12.98 20.20
N ARG A 267 4.16 13.06 20.87
CA ARG A 267 4.79 14.34 21.25
C ARG A 267 5.19 15.16 20.03
N LEU A 268 5.52 14.48 18.92
CA LEU A 268 5.97 15.08 17.68
C LEU A 268 4.83 15.48 16.75
N PRO A 269 5.11 16.32 15.71
CA PRO A 269 4.15 16.61 14.65
C PRO A 269 3.60 15.35 13.95
N PRO A 270 2.35 15.40 13.53
CA PRO A 270 1.39 16.49 13.57
C PRO A 270 0.61 16.56 14.89
N SER A 271 0.80 15.62 15.81
CA SER A 271 -0.03 15.48 17.01
C SER A 271 0.28 16.53 18.06
N LEU A 272 1.58 16.69 18.41
CA LEU A 272 2.07 17.61 19.45
C LEU A 272 1.27 17.49 20.76
N ALA A 273 0.91 16.25 21.11
CA ALA A 273 -0.06 15.96 22.16
C ALA A 273 0.41 16.39 23.56
N THR A 274 1.74 16.39 23.80
CA THR A 274 2.35 16.68 25.10
C THR A 274 2.65 18.17 25.33
N SER A 275 2.46 19.02 24.29
CA SER A 275 2.82 20.44 24.31
C SER A 275 1.64 21.39 24.10
N ARG A 276 0.40 20.94 24.34
CA ARG A 276 -0.80 21.72 24.05
C ARG A 276 -0.82 23.07 24.78
N ASP A 277 -0.36 23.08 26.00
CA ASP A 277 -0.37 24.26 26.89
C ASP A 277 1.06 24.82 27.15
N ASN A 278 2.04 24.46 26.32
CA ASN A 278 3.43 24.89 26.42
C ASN A 278 4.00 25.23 25.04
N GLU A 279 4.00 26.53 24.71
CA GLU A 279 4.44 27.01 23.39
C GLU A 279 5.95 26.81 23.15
N GLU A 280 6.80 26.93 24.20
CA GLU A 280 8.23 26.72 24.08
C GLU A 280 8.55 25.26 23.74
N LEU A 281 8.00 24.32 24.51
CA LEU A 281 8.12 22.89 24.24
C LEU A 281 7.52 22.54 22.86
N ARG A 282 6.40 23.19 22.49
CA ARG A 282 5.78 22.98 21.18
C ARG A 282 6.72 23.39 20.05
N ALA A 283 7.39 24.53 20.18
CA ALA A 283 8.34 24.98 19.16
C ALA A 283 9.56 24.04 19.08
N GLU A 284 10.07 23.55 20.23
CA GLU A 284 11.15 22.56 20.27
C GLU A 284 10.74 21.26 19.54
N LEU A 285 9.56 20.71 19.84
CA LEU A 285 9.06 19.49 19.23
C LEU A 285 8.74 19.67 17.73
N GLN A 286 8.31 20.85 17.31
CA GLN A 286 8.15 21.20 15.90
C GLN A 286 9.50 21.21 15.17
N ALA A 287 10.56 21.70 15.82
CA ALA A 287 11.90 21.70 15.23
C ALA A 287 12.51 20.30 15.08
N VAL A 288 12.08 19.33 15.89
CA VAL A 288 12.44 17.90 15.68
C VAL A 288 11.83 17.38 14.38
N GLY A 289 10.63 17.80 14.03
CA GLY A 289 9.88 17.27 12.89
C GLY A 289 9.07 16.02 13.20
N GLU A 290 8.65 15.28 12.17
CA GLU A 290 7.98 13.99 12.36
C GLU A 290 8.97 12.92 12.86
N SER A 291 8.48 11.87 13.48
CA SER A 291 9.30 10.79 14.04
C SER A 291 10.21 10.12 13.01
N SER A 292 11.30 9.54 13.51
CA SER A 292 12.13 8.60 12.75
C SER A 292 11.31 7.34 12.41
N ARG A 293 11.39 6.88 11.15
CA ARG A 293 10.61 5.72 10.67
C ARG A 293 11.48 4.77 9.86
N MET A 294 11.45 3.50 10.26
CA MET A 294 11.94 2.43 9.41
C MET A 294 11.07 2.32 8.16
N THR A 295 11.68 1.98 7.03
CA THR A 295 10.99 1.71 5.75
C THR A 295 11.46 0.35 5.29
N LEU A 296 10.60 -0.68 5.41
CA LEU A 296 10.94 -2.08 5.23
C LEU A 296 10.14 -2.66 4.07
N LYS A 297 10.80 -3.45 3.24
CA LYS A 297 10.20 -4.14 2.09
C LYS A 297 10.24 -5.65 2.29
N PHE A 298 9.08 -6.25 2.14
CA PHE A 298 8.90 -7.71 2.15
C PHE A 298 8.21 -8.15 0.87
N VAL A 299 8.31 -9.44 0.55
CA VAL A 299 7.57 -10.06 -0.56
C VAL A 299 6.85 -11.31 -0.07
N LYS A 300 5.67 -11.57 -0.64
CA LYS A 300 5.02 -12.87 -0.55
C LYS A 300 5.73 -13.82 -1.50
N PRO A 301 6.27 -14.97 -1.06
CA PRO A 301 6.95 -15.92 -1.95
C PRO A 301 6.06 -16.33 -3.14
N ALA A 302 6.66 -16.43 -4.33
CA ALA A 302 5.92 -16.76 -5.56
C ALA A 302 5.38 -18.21 -5.59
N GLY A 303 5.86 -19.10 -4.72
CA GLY A 303 5.48 -20.51 -4.63
C GLY A 303 4.56 -20.86 -3.47
N SER A 304 3.94 -19.87 -2.84
CA SER A 304 3.05 -20.06 -1.68
C SER A 304 1.58 -20.19 -2.08
#